data_8355415235c7133fa6d3f26f2462dce4
#
_entry.id   8355415235c7133fa6d3f26f2462dce4
#
_cell.length_a   1.000
_cell.length_b   1.000
_cell.length_c   1.000
_cell.angle_alpha   90.00
_cell.angle_beta   90.00
_cell.angle_gamma   90.00
#
_symmetry.space_group_name_H-M   'P 1'
#
loop_
_entity.id
_entity.type
_entity.pdbx_description
1 polymer ?
#
loop_
_entity_poly.entity_id
_entity_poly.type
_entity_poly.pdbx_seq_one_letter_code
_entity_poly.pdbx_strand_id
1 'polypeptide(L)'
;ILIIFIISFSNALGAEEVKKLGKHKDWETYVINDTSGKVCFAQSKPVLQAPKNSLREARLFISFRPGENISNEISITSGYDFNNQNSVTAISGKNKYKFDIIKQNFAWMTDNKFENRMIKTMQKGSRIMVKAYNQKGSQTIDHYSLLGFTKAYKATKANCS
;
A
#
# COMPACT_ATOMS: atom_id res chain seq x y z
N ILE A 1 -8.72 37.38 46.78
CA ILE A 1 -8.04 36.21 46.19
C ILE A 1 -8.86 35.75 44.99
N LEU A 2 -8.35 36.04 43.76
CA LEU A 2 -9.01 35.73 42.53
C LEU A 2 -8.48 34.36 42.05
N ILE A 3 -9.34 33.34 42.05
CA ILE A 3 -9.00 32.01 41.57
C ILE A 3 -9.26 31.99 40.05
N ILE A 4 -8.18 32.00 39.26
CA ILE A 4 -8.25 31.84 37.82
C ILE A 4 -8.36 30.35 37.52
N PHE A 5 -9.54 29.92 37.04
CA PHE A 5 -9.77 28.58 36.51
C PHE A 5 -9.15 28.53 35.12
N ILE A 6 -8.01 27.86 34.97
CA ILE A 6 -7.43 27.55 33.67
C ILE A 6 -8.16 26.30 33.12
N ILE A 7 -9.08 26.54 32.21
CA ILE A 7 -9.72 25.46 31.45
C ILE A 7 -8.72 25.01 30.37
N SER A 8 -8.03 23.91 30.64
CA SER A 8 -7.23 23.24 29.65
C SER A 8 -8.15 22.57 28.61
N PHE A 9 -8.29 23.18 27.45
CA PHE A 9 -8.88 22.52 26.28
C PHE A 9 -7.90 21.44 25.79
N SER A 10 -8.13 20.22 26.20
CA SER A 10 -7.49 19.05 25.57
C SER A 10 -8.12 18.89 24.19
N ASN A 11 -7.41 19.32 23.14
CA ASN A 11 -7.73 18.94 21.77
C ASN A 11 -7.45 17.44 21.66
N ALA A 12 -8.46 16.62 21.82
CA ALA A 12 -8.44 15.24 21.41
C ALA A 12 -8.44 15.27 19.86
N LEU A 13 -7.26 15.27 19.25
CA LEU A 13 -7.09 14.89 17.87
C LEU A 13 -7.60 13.45 17.79
N GLY A 14 -8.76 13.24 17.16
CA GLY A 14 -9.33 11.92 16.96
C GLY A 14 -8.30 11.08 16.23
N ALA A 15 -7.76 10.04 16.89
CA ALA A 15 -6.89 9.07 16.26
C ALA A 15 -7.68 8.39 15.12
N GLU A 16 -7.10 8.34 13.91
CA GLU A 16 -7.67 7.58 12.80
C GLU A 16 -7.85 6.12 13.22
N GLU A 17 -9.08 5.62 13.16
CA GLU A 17 -9.37 4.24 13.52
C GLU A 17 -9.17 3.33 12.32
N VAL A 18 -8.14 2.46 12.39
CA VAL A 18 -7.89 1.41 11.38
C VAL A 18 -8.59 0.13 11.83
N LYS A 19 -9.55 -0.32 11.04
CA LYS A 19 -10.29 -1.55 11.30
C LYS A 19 -9.93 -2.63 10.28
N LYS A 20 -9.47 -3.78 10.77
CA LYS A 20 -9.27 -4.97 9.94
C LYS A 20 -10.63 -5.59 9.60
N LEU A 21 -10.90 -5.79 8.30
CA LEU A 21 -12.14 -6.38 7.81
C LEU A 21 -12.02 -7.89 7.60
N GLY A 22 -10.83 -8.38 7.22
CA GLY A 22 -10.64 -9.80 6.99
C GLY A 22 -9.23 -10.16 6.54
N LYS A 23 -9.02 -11.47 6.42
CA LYS A 23 -7.81 -12.08 5.89
C LYS A 23 -8.19 -13.11 4.83
N HIS A 24 -7.55 -13.02 3.66
CA HIS A 24 -7.73 -13.91 2.53
C HIS A 24 -6.36 -14.48 2.14
N LYS A 25 -5.98 -15.58 2.76
CA LYS A 25 -4.64 -16.19 2.62
C LYS A 25 -3.52 -15.18 2.91
N ASP A 26 -2.76 -14.76 1.91
CA ASP A 26 -1.62 -13.86 2.07
C ASP A 26 -1.98 -12.37 1.97
N TRP A 27 -3.28 -12.05 1.88
CA TRP A 27 -3.81 -10.70 1.79
C TRP A 27 -4.74 -10.36 2.95
N GLU A 28 -4.64 -9.14 3.44
CA GLU A 28 -5.49 -8.62 4.52
C GLU A 28 -6.23 -7.37 4.05
N THR A 29 -7.48 -7.20 4.51
CA THR A 29 -8.33 -6.07 4.14
C THR A 29 -8.63 -5.19 5.33
N TYR A 30 -8.64 -3.87 5.09
CA TYR A 30 -8.80 -2.85 6.12
C TYR A 30 -9.69 -1.71 5.66
N VAL A 31 -10.27 -1.00 6.63
CA VAL A 31 -10.94 0.26 6.43
C VAL A 31 -10.40 1.30 7.42
N ILE A 32 -10.22 2.52 6.94
CA ILE A 32 -9.93 3.70 7.75
C ILE A 32 -11.07 4.68 7.53
N ASN A 33 -11.60 5.26 8.62
CA ASN A 33 -12.49 6.41 8.56
C ASN A 33 -11.72 7.61 9.06
N ASP A 34 -11.48 8.57 8.19
CA ASP A 34 -10.83 9.83 8.51
C ASP A 34 -11.74 11.03 8.21
N THR A 35 -11.23 12.24 8.40
CA THR A 35 -11.98 13.47 8.15
C THR A 35 -12.31 13.70 6.67
N SER A 36 -11.54 13.09 5.75
CA SER A 36 -11.77 13.16 4.30
C SER A 36 -12.71 12.07 3.79
N GLY A 37 -13.08 11.11 4.65
CA GLY A 37 -14.01 10.03 4.34
C GLY A 37 -13.44 8.65 4.58
N LYS A 38 -14.07 7.67 3.95
CA LYS A 38 -13.73 6.25 4.08
C LYS A 38 -12.62 5.86 3.10
N VAL A 39 -11.61 5.16 3.61
CA VAL A 39 -10.53 4.57 2.81
C VAL A 39 -10.53 3.06 3.04
N CYS A 40 -10.62 2.28 1.97
CA CYS A 40 -10.53 0.82 2.03
C CYS A 40 -9.28 0.36 1.31
N PHE A 41 -8.54 -0.57 1.89
CA PHE A 41 -7.36 -1.12 1.24
C PHE A 41 -7.15 -2.59 1.56
N ALA A 42 -6.52 -3.29 0.62
CA ALA A 42 -5.95 -4.60 0.83
C ALA A 42 -4.42 -4.46 0.83
N GLN A 43 -3.76 -5.25 1.66
CA GLN A 43 -2.30 -5.28 1.73
C GLN A 43 -1.77 -6.69 1.81
N SER A 44 -0.52 -6.86 1.36
CA SER A 44 0.26 -8.07 1.56
C SER A 44 1.68 -7.74 1.99
N LYS A 45 2.26 -8.65 2.77
CA LYS A 45 3.68 -8.64 3.13
C LYS A 45 4.44 -9.54 2.17
N PRO A 46 5.72 -9.24 1.87
CA PRO A 46 6.50 -10.15 1.04
C PRO A 46 6.71 -11.49 1.73
N VAL A 47 6.66 -12.56 0.95
CA VAL A 47 6.97 -13.92 1.42
C VAL A 47 8.46 -14.24 1.35
N LEU A 48 9.19 -13.50 0.50
CA LEU A 48 10.66 -13.55 0.40
C LEU A 48 11.19 -12.15 0.21
N GLN A 49 12.31 -11.85 0.88
CA GLN A 49 13.00 -10.58 0.75
C GLN A 49 14.49 -10.82 0.45
N ALA A 50 15.05 -10.02 -0.45
CA ALA A 50 16.48 -10.00 -0.71
C ALA A 50 17.01 -8.55 -0.57
N PRO A 51 18.16 -8.34 0.10
CA PRO A 51 18.98 -9.36 0.76
C PRO A 51 18.32 -9.96 2.00
N LYS A 52 18.59 -11.25 2.25
CA LYS A 52 17.94 -12.03 3.34
C LYS A 52 18.29 -11.56 4.75
N ASN A 53 19.44 -10.93 4.92
CA ASN A 53 19.94 -10.46 6.23
C ASN A 53 19.36 -9.08 6.63
N SER A 54 18.48 -8.51 5.83
CA SER A 54 17.88 -7.20 6.07
C SER A 54 16.37 -7.31 5.91
N LEU A 55 15.68 -7.75 6.97
CA LEU A 55 14.21 -7.77 7.01
C LEU A 55 13.70 -6.33 7.07
N ARG A 56 12.75 -6.01 6.21
CA ARG A 56 12.18 -4.67 6.04
C ARG A 56 10.67 -4.70 6.12
N GLU A 57 10.08 -3.60 6.57
CA GLU A 57 8.63 -3.40 6.61
C GLU A 57 8.08 -3.03 5.23
N ALA A 58 8.24 -3.97 4.27
CA ALA A 58 7.71 -3.80 2.92
C ALA A 58 6.24 -4.20 2.83
N ARG A 59 5.48 -3.51 1.98
CA ARG A 59 4.05 -3.74 1.74
C ARG A 59 3.69 -3.43 0.30
N LEU A 60 2.76 -4.20 -0.23
CA LEU A 60 2.06 -3.92 -1.47
C LEU A 60 0.58 -3.67 -1.13
N PHE A 61 0.05 -2.55 -1.61
CA PHE A 61 -1.33 -2.11 -1.31
C PHE A 61 -2.15 -1.97 -2.57
N ILE A 62 -3.46 -2.18 -2.44
CA ILE A 62 -4.46 -1.69 -3.36
C ILE A 62 -5.53 -0.94 -2.59
N SER A 63 -5.83 0.29 -2.99
CA SER A 63 -6.63 1.23 -2.20
C SER A 63 -7.79 1.83 -3.01
N PHE A 64 -8.85 2.15 -2.27
CA PHE A 64 -10.05 2.85 -2.73
C PHE A 64 -10.32 4.03 -1.80
N ARG A 65 -10.44 5.22 -2.39
CA ARG A 65 -10.72 6.49 -1.69
C ARG A 65 -11.90 7.18 -2.35
N PRO A 66 -13.15 6.74 -2.09
CA PRO A 66 -14.32 7.29 -2.80
C PRO A 66 -14.51 8.80 -2.61
N GLY A 67 -14.15 9.35 -1.45
CA GLY A 67 -14.21 10.79 -1.19
C GLY A 67 -13.26 11.63 -2.06
N GLU A 68 -12.20 11.02 -2.60
CA GLU A 68 -11.24 11.64 -3.50
C GLU A 68 -11.39 11.17 -4.94
N ASN A 69 -12.43 10.38 -5.23
CA ASN A 69 -12.68 9.76 -6.53
C ASN A 69 -11.50 8.89 -7.01
N ILE A 70 -10.84 8.19 -6.08
CA ILE A 70 -9.72 7.29 -6.35
C ILE A 70 -10.19 5.83 -6.19
N SER A 71 -9.90 5.01 -7.20
CA SER A 71 -10.15 3.58 -7.19
C SER A 71 -8.98 2.84 -7.83
N ASN A 72 -8.73 1.59 -7.37
CA ASN A 72 -7.68 0.75 -7.91
C ASN A 72 -6.26 1.34 -7.79
N GLU A 73 -6.02 2.19 -6.81
CA GLU A 73 -4.69 2.76 -6.58
C GLU A 73 -3.76 1.69 -6.02
N ILE A 74 -2.64 1.44 -6.71
CA ILE A 74 -1.61 0.52 -6.24
C ILE A 74 -0.44 1.33 -5.71
N SER A 75 -0.01 1.02 -4.49
CA SER A 75 1.16 1.64 -3.86
C SER A 75 2.09 0.59 -3.26
N ILE A 76 3.36 0.95 -3.19
CA ILE A 76 4.42 0.10 -2.68
C ILE A 76 5.24 0.86 -1.65
N THR A 77 5.58 0.20 -0.55
CA THR A 77 6.67 0.62 0.33
C THR A 77 7.65 -0.54 0.50
N SER A 78 8.94 -0.24 0.52
CA SER A 78 9.99 -1.26 0.70
C SER A 78 10.69 -1.16 2.06
N GLY A 79 10.15 -0.32 2.97
CA GLY A 79 10.68 -0.14 4.32
C GLY A 79 11.85 0.82 4.42
N TYR A 80 12.07 1.67 3.41
CA TYR A 80 13.09 2.72 3.37
C TYR A 80 12.67 3.82 2.39
N ASP A 81 13.33 4.97 2.46
CA ASP A 81 13.14 6.04 1.48
C ASP A 81 13.78 5.66 0.15
N PHE A 82 12.99 5.74 -0.93
CA PHE A 82 13.43 5.34 -2.25
C PHE A 82 14.44 6.32 -2.85
N ASN A 83 15.30 5.77 -3.72
CA ASN A 83 16.19 6.54 -4.58
C ASN A 83 15.40 7.07 -5.79
N ASN A 84 15.37 8.39 -5.97
CA ASN A 84 14.64 9.03 -7.08
C ASN A 84 15.27 8.83 -8.46
N GLN A 85 16.49 8.32 -8.54
CA GLN A 85 17.20 8.08 -9.81
C GLN A 85 16.89 6.71 -10.40
N ASN A 86 16.30 5.80 -9.64
CA ASN A 86 15.99 4.44 -10.06
C ASN A 86 14.49 4.18 -9.93
N SER A 87 13.91 3.56 -10.95
CA SER A 87 12.49 3.19 -10.94
C SER A 87 12.21 2.07 -9.93
N VAL A 88 11.09 2.18 -9.22
CA VAL A 88 10.49 1.04 -8.54
C VAL A 88 9.67 0.25 -9.57
N THR A 89 9.88 -1.05 -9.65
CA THR A 89 9.22 -1.90 -10.66
C THR A 89 8.59 -3.13 -10.02
N ALA A 90 7.40 -3.50 -10.51
CA ALA A 90 6.76 -4.77 -10.22
C ALA A 90 6.77 -5.66 -11.46
N ILE A 91 7.14 -6.93 -11.30
CA ILE A 91 7.33 -7.87 -12.40
C ILE A 91 6.56 -9.16 -12.10
N SER A 92 5.72 -9.58 -13.05
CA SER A 92 5.04 -10.87 -13.02
C SER A 92 5.11 -11.50 -14.41
N GLY A 93 5.92 -12.57 -14.54
CA GLY A 93 6.20 -13.17 -15.83
C GLY A 93 6.83 -12.17 -16.81
N LYS A 94 6.17 -11.95 -17.94
CA LYS A 94 6.58 -10.97 -18.97
C LYS A 94 6.10 -9.55 -18.69
N ASN A 95 5.20 -9.36 -17.72
CA ASN A 95 4.60 -8.08 -17.44
C ASN A 95 5.46 -7.29 -16.46
N LYS A 96 5.75 -6.04 -16.80
CA LYS A 96 6.53 -5.11 -16.00
C LYS A 96 5.74 -3.82 -15.83
N TYR A 97 5.65 -3.35 -14.59
CA TYR A 97 4.94 -2.14 -14.19
C TYR A 97 5.89 -1.20 -13.48
N LYS A 98 5.87 0.09 -13.85
CA LYS A 98 6.71 1.13 -13.26
C LYS A 98 5.92 1.97 -12.28
N PHE A 99 6.55 2.29 -11.17
CA PHE A 99 6.04 3.17 -10.13
C PHE A 99 6.96 4.41 -10.11
N ASP A 100 6.61 5.41 -10.91
CA ASP A 100 7.46 6.57 -11.17
C ASP A 100 7.12 7.79 -10.29
N ILE A 101 5.99 7.75 -9.58
CA ILE A 101 5.67 8.77 -8.58
C ILE A 101 6.23 8.29 -7.23
N ILE A 102 7.30 8.95 -6.78
CA ILE A 102 7.98 8.60 -5.53
C ILE A 102 7.84 9.77 -4.55
N LYS A 103 7.38 9.46 -3.35
CA LYS A 103 7.35 10.39 -2.23
C LYS A 103 7.86 9.67 -0.99
N GLN A 104 9.10 9.98 -0.58
CA GLN A 104 9.77 9.34 0.56
C GLN A 104 9.82 7.80 0.40
N ASN A 105 9.12 7.07 1.25
CA ASN A 105 9.11 5.61 1.28
C ASN A 105 7.94 4.98 0.52
N PHE A 106 7.16 5.77 -0.23
CA PHE A 106 6.05 5.28 -1.06
C PHE A 106 6.29 5.53 -2.54
N ALA A 107 5.81 4.59 -3.36
CA ALA A 107 5.82 4.70 -4.81
C ALA A 107 4.45 4.33 -5.39
N TRP A 108 4.02 5.09 -6.42
CA TRP A 108 2.75 4.93 -7.14
C TRP A 108 2.95 4.92 -8.65
N MET A 109 1.96 4.41 -9.37
CA MET A 109 1.90 4.53 -10.82
C MET A 109 1.36 5.91 -11.24
N THR A 110 1.71 6.33 -12.46
CA THR A 110 1.29 7.63 -13.02
C THR A 110 -0.11 7.63 -13.63
N ASP A 111 -0.65 6.45 -13.98
CA ASP A 111 -1.91 6.34 -14.72
C ASP A 111 -2.70 5.12 -14.25
N ASN A 112 -3.95 5.35 -13.93
CA ASN A 112 -4.89 4.32 -13.46
C ASN A 112 -5.10 3.17 -14.47
N LYS A 113 -4.88 3.40 -15.75
CA LYS A 113 -4.94 2.31 -16.75
C LYS A 113 -3.85 1.25 -16.53
N PHE A 114 -2.67 1.65 -16.06
CA PHE A 114 -1.59 0.71 -15.73
C PHE A 114 -1.92 -0.07 -14.46
N GLU A 115 -2.53 0.59 -13.47
CA GLU A 115 -3.02 -0.06 -12.26
C GLU A 115 -4.09 -1.11 -12.60
N ASN A 116 -5.06 -0.76 -13.45
CA ASN A 116 -6.10 -1.70 -13.90
C ASN A 116 -5.51 -2.91 -14.65
N ARG A 117 -4.46 -2.72 -15.45
CA ARG A 117 -3.75 -3.81 -16.11
C ARG A 117 -2.99 -4.69 -15.11
N MET A 118 -2.33 -4.08 -14.13
CA MET A 118 -1.61 -4.82 -13.08
C MET A 118 -2.58 -5.65 -12.24
N ILE A 119 -3.75 -5.11 -11.88
CA ILE A 119 -4.78 -5.85 -11.15
C ILE A 119 -5.20 -7.11 -11.91
N LYS A 120 -5.43 -7.01 -13.22
CA LYS A 120 -5.76 -8.18 -14.06
C LYS A 120 -4.64 -9.22 -14.05
N THR A 121 -3.40 -8.78 -14.11
CA THR A 121 -2.23 -9.66 -13.99
C THR A 121 -2.18 -10.33 -12.61
N MET A 122 -2.41 -9.58 -11.54
CA MET A 122 -2.42 -10.09 -10.17
C MET A 122 -3.54 -11.10 -9.92
N GLN A 123 -4.71 -10.90 -10.53
CA GLN A 123 -5.84 -11.84 -10.42
C GLN A 123 -5.55 -13.20 -11.07
N LYS A 124 -4.69 -13.24 -12.08
CA LYS A 124 -4.36 -14.46 -12.82
C LYS A 124 -3.05 -15.10 -12.39
N GLY A 125 -2.18 -14.34 -11.75
CA GLY A 125 -0.85 -14.78 -11.36
C GLY A 125 -0.81 -15.47 -10.00
N SER A 126 0.36 -16.03 -9.69
CA SER A 126 0.64 -16.65 -8.39
C SER A 126 1.62 -15.84 -7.55
N ARG A 127 2.45 -15.02 -8.18
CA ARG A 127 3.50 -14.24 -7.53
C ARG A 127 3.82 -12.96 -8.31
N ILE A 128 4.21 -11.92 -7.58
CA ILE A 128 4.74 -10.70 -8.17
C ILE A 128 6.00 -10.28 -7.42
N MET A 129 7.02 -9.84 -8.17
CA MET A 129 8.31 -9.41 -7.64
C MET A 129 8.40 -7.89 -7.72
N VAL A 130 8.80 -7.26 -6.61
CA VAL A 130 9.06 -5.81 -6.56
C VAL A 130 10.55 -5.58 -6.45
N LYS A 131 11.11 -4.80 -7.37
CA LYS A 131 12.49 -4.35 -7.38
C LYS A 131 12.53 -2.86 -7.07
N ALA A 132 13.34 -2.48 -6.09
CA ALA A 132 13.49 -1.10 -5.68
C ALA A 132 14.94 -0.82 -5.24
N TYR A 133 15.27 0.47 -5.07
CA TYR A 133 16.60 0.92 -4.69
C TYR A 133 16.49 1.93 -3.55
N ASN A 134 17.31 1.75 -2.52
CA ASN A 134 17.40 2.71 -1.42
C ASN A 134 18.21 3.96 -1.83
N GLN A 135 18.30 4.94 -0.94
CA GLN A 135 19.03 6.18 -1.22
C GLN A 135 20.52 5.98 -1.49
N LYS A 136 21.12 4.91 -0.99
CA LYS A 136 22.52 4.54 -1.26
C LYS A 136 22.69 3.85 -2.63
N GLY A 137 21.61 3.59 -3.35
CA GLY A 137 21.61 2.87 -4.62
C GLY A 137 21.65 1.34 -4.48
N SER A 138 21.47 0.79 -3.28
CA SER A 138 21.39 -0.64 -3.07
C SER A 138 20.03 -1.19 -3.48
N GLN A 139 20.05 -2.28 -4.25
CA GLN A 139 18.86 -2.94 -4.75
C GLN A 139 18.24 -3.86 -3.70
N THR A 140 16.93 -3.84 -3.62
CA THR A 140 16.15 -4.85 -2.89
C THR A 140 15.15 -5.53 -3.81
N ILE A 141 14.81 -6.78 -3.47
CA ILE A 141 13.81 -7.56 -4.18
C ILE A 141 12.86 -8.14 -3.14
N ASP A 142 11.57 -7.88 -3.33
CA ASP A 142 10.50 -8.41 -2.51
C ASP A 142 9.56 -9.26 -3.37
N HIS A 143 9.30 -10.49 -2.95
CA HIS A 143 8.35 -11.38 -3.60
C HIS A 143 7.05 -11.41 -2.81
N TYR A 144 5.96 -11.10 -3.47
CA TYR A 144 4.60 -11.15 -2.91
C TYR A 144 3.84 -12.33 -3.48
N SER A 145 3.20 -13.10 -2.60
CA SER A 145 2.23 -14.11 -3.01
C SER A 145 0.94 -13.44 -3.47
N LEU A 146 0.33 -13.95 -4.54
CA LEU A 146 -0.97 -13.51 -5.03
C LEU A 146 -2.12 -14.42 -4.57
N LEU A 147 -1.83 -15.39 -3.69
CA LEU A 147 -2.86 -16.24 -3.10
C LEU A 147 -3.81 -15.40 -2.24
N GLY A 148 -5.09 -15.42 -2.58
CA GLY A 148 -6.12 -14.64 -1.89
C GLY A 148 -6.31 -13.22 -2.42
N PHE A 149 -5.48 -12.75 -3.36
CA PHE A 149 -5.57 -11.40 -3.90
C PHE A 149 -6.96 -11.08 -4.48
N THR A 150 -7.49 -11.94 -5.35
CA THR A 150 -8.79 -11.68 -5.99
C THR A 150 -9.93 -11.53 -4.98
N LYS A 151 -9.96 -12.36 -3.95
CA LYS A 151 -10.97 -12.24 -2.88
C LYS A 151 -10.79 -10.97 -2.05
N ALA A 152 -9.56 -10.66 -1.68
CA ALA A 152 -9.24 -9.44 -0.94
C ALA A 152 -9.58 -8.18 -1.75
N TYR A 153 -9.24 -8.14 -3.04
CA TYR A 153 -9.59 -7.06 -3.95
C TYR A 153 -11.10 -6.82 -4.03
N LYS A 154 -11.87 -7.88 -4.26
CA LYS A 154 -13.34 -7.79 -4.34
C LYS A 154 -13.96 -7.31 -3.02
N ALA A 155 -13.49 -7.84 -1.89
CA ALA A 155 -13.96 -7.43 -0.58
C ALA A 155 -13.65 -5.96 -0.29
N THR A 156 -12.44 -5.50 -0.61
CA THR A 156 -12.02 -4.11 -0.43
C THR A 156 -12.87 -3.17 -1.29
N LYS A 157 -13.04 -3.50 -2.56
CA LYS A 157 -13.87 -2.72 -3.50
C LYS A 157 -15.33 -2.62 -3.00
N ALA A 158 -15.92 -3.73 -2.56
CA ALA A 158 -17.30 -3.77 -2.07
C ALA A 158 -17.51 -2.88 -0.83
N ASN A 159 -16.52 -2.79 0.06
CA ASN A 159 -16.60 -1.96 1.27
C ASN A 159 -16.51 -0.45 0.99
N CYS A 160 -16.01 -0.05 -0.18
CA CYS A 160 -15.84 1.35 -0.58
C CYS A 160 -16.60 1.72 -1.86
N SER A 161 -17.53 0.90 -2.27
CA SER A 161 -18.42 1.21 -3.40
C SER A 161 -19.73 1.84 -2.93
#